data_5d11452e9d623a94491494396831683a
#
_entry.id   5d11452e9d623a94491494396831683a
#
_cell.length_a   1.000
_cell.length_b   1.000
_cell.length_c   1.000
_cell.angle_alpha   90.00
_cell.angle_beta   90.00
_cell.angle_gamma   90.00
#
_symmetry.space_group_name_H-M   'P 1'
#
loop_
_entity.id
_entity.type
_entity.pdbx_description
1 polymer ?
#
loop_
_entity_poly.entity_id
_entity_poly.type
_entity_poly.pdbx_seq_one_letter_code
_entity_poly.pdbx_strand_id
1 'polypeptide(L)'
;LIKKTPDYHITINMASVRCDGLESAASFADAYNFYPTDGMTLFQRSGDEYFRIMGGWDVTASPGVTAREGMDKLVPVENWRGYCSRSNFAAGATDGGSNAVAGYIFEKMNASAKEGVNDKGNSEGLNEVLYGFKAYKSYFILGDYMVALGAGVTNKRPELDGEIRTTIDQTAWTDEVFSMKREKMELVASGTHSLLSADGTPLWLVQKGKFAYRILPEYTREAFVTCETRPTDWVKRNKVNEKKQGLPSEARILRLWANHGQRPVDDTYGYVVYAGRQIPSDELPFRVLQNDTLVQAVCSMDGKVVEAVLYPGNKGLQAEGLSLSASAPCAVLIREEAGEIVVSVTDACMNAALKGIRIVLNGREIKVPMPQGMLCGKPAVIRVDRMTNQ
;
A
#
# COMPACT_ATOMS: atom_id res chain seq x y z
N LEU A 1 6.85 5.78 2.69
CA LEU A 1 7.15 5.27 4.04
C LEU A 1 8.22 4.20 3.94
N ILE A 2 9.15 4.18 4.90
CA ILE A 2 10.20 3.16 4.99
C ILE A 2 10.23 2.65 6.43
N LYS A 3 10.14 1.31 6.59
CA LYS A 3 10.44 0.60 7.84
C LYS A 3 11.69 -0.24 7.63
N LYS A 4 12.72 0.02 8.41
CA LYS A 4 13.98 -0.72 8.36
C LYS A 4 14.32 -1.27 9.74
N THR A 5 14.59 -2.57 9.79
CA THR A 5 15.06 -3.28 10.98
C THR A 5 16.34 -4.06 10.62
N PRO A 6 17.04 -4.67 11.58
CA PRO A 6 18.13 -5.62 11.26
C PRO A 6 17.67 -6.82 10.43
N ASP A 7 16.39 -7.19 10.50
CA ASP A 7 15.83 -8.43 9.95
C ASP A 7 15.06 -8.26 8.64
N TYR A 8 14.51 -7.07 8.39
CA TYR A 8 13.71 -6.81 7.20
C TYR A 8 13.62 -5.33 6.85
N HIS A 9 13.21 -5.08 5.63
CA HIS A 9 12.95 -3.76 5.06
C HIS A 9 11.59 -3.77 4.37
N ILE A 10 10.74 -2.77 4.69
CA ILE A 10 9.48 -2.52 4.02
C ILE A 10 9.52 -1.11 3.44
N THR A 11 9.23 -0.97 2.15
CA THR A 11 9.06 0.33 1.49
C THR A 11 7.66 0.46 0.93
N ILE A 12 7.06 1.63 1.07
CA ILE A 12 5.76 1.98 0.51
C ILE A 12 5.92 3.31 -0.23
N ASN A 13 5.71 3.28 -1.54
CA ASN A 13 5.85 4.45 -2.40
C ASN A 13 4.47 4.99 -2.81
N MET A 14 4.25 6.28 -2.58
CA MET A 14 2.98 6.94 -2.87
C MET A 14 3.24 8.20 -3.68
N ALA A 15 2.37 8.50 -4.64
CA ALA A 15 2.40 9.74 -5.40
C ALA A 15 1.22 10.65 -5.06
N SER A 16 1.38 11.93 -5.34
CA SER A 16 0.32 12.93 -5.31
C SER A 16 0.48 13.86 -6.50
N VAL A 17 -0.44 14.81 -6.70
CA VAL A 17 -0.30 15.84 -7.74
C VAL A 17 0.94 16.73 -7.55
N ARG A 18 1.55 16.71 -6.36
CA ARG A 18 2.75 17.53 -6.05
C ARG A 18 4.05 16.98 -6.63
N CYS A 19 4.09 15.69 -6.96
CA CYS A 19 5.29 15.05 -7.50
C CYS A 19 4.91 14.09 -8.61
N ASP A 20 5.82 13.96 -9.56
CA ASP A 20 5.74 12.90 -10.56
C ASP A 20 6.24 11.61 -9.91
N GLY A 21 5.53 10.53 -10.12
CA GLY A 21 5.82 9.26 -9.46
C GLY A 21 6.97 8.50 -10.10
N LEU A 22 7.32 8.85 -11.33
CA LEU A 22 8.36 8.19 -12.09
C LEU A 22 8.90 9.15 -13.13
N GLU A 23 10.19 9.08 -13.36
CA GLU A 23 10.85 9.51 -14.57
C GLU A 23 11.19 8.28 -15.41
N SER A 24 10.76 8.24 -16.66
CA SER A 24 11.10 7.18 -17.60
C SER A 24 12.06 7.70 -18.64
N ALA A 25 13.20 7.02 -18.76
CA ALA A 25 14.22 7.34 -19.76
C ALA A 25 13.88 6.78 -21.15
N ALA A 26 12.63 6.89 -21.56
CA ALA A 26 12.10 6.54 -22.88
C ALA A 26 13.03 5.67 -23.75
N SER A 27 12.62 4.52 -24.18
CA SER A 27 13.36 3.59 -25.05
C SER A 27 14.67 2.98 -24.49
N PHE A 28 15.23 3.44 -23.39
CA PHE A 28 16.48 2.91 -22.83
C PHE A 28 16.29 2.00 -21.63
N ALA A 29 15.43 2.37 -20.71
CA ALA A 29 15.28 1.67 -19.45
C ALA A 29 13.81 1.69 -19.01
N ASP A 30 13.38 0.68 -18.28
CA ASP A 30 12.11 0.61 -17.55
C ASP A 30 10.86 1.11 -18.32
N ALA A 31 10.83 0.84 -19.63
CA ALA A 31 9.75 1.28 -20.51
C ALA A 31 8.35 0.78 -20.09
N TYR A 32 8.28 -0.17 -19.18
CA TYR A 32 7.05 -0.73 -18.61
C TYR A 32 6.91 -0.43 -17.10
N ASN A 33 7.60 0.56 -16.59
CA ASN A 33 7.50 0.95 -15.18
C ASN A 33 6.34 1.92 -14.96
N PHE A 34 5.11 1.40 -14.90
CA PHE A 34 3.89 2.21 -14.82
C PHE A 34 3.43 2.54 -13.41
N TYR A 35 3.83 1.76 -12.38
CA TYR A 35 3.20 1.79 -11.07
C TYR A 35 4.17 1.96 -9.87
N PRO A 36 5.39 2.55 -10.01
CA PRO A 36 6.38 2.52 -8.93
C PRO A 36 5.99 3.34 -7.70
N THR A 37 4.98 4.22 -7.82
CA THR A 37 4.53 5.11 -6.73
C THR A 37 3.03 5.03 -6.47
N ASP A 38 2.36 4.03 -7.03
CA ASP A 38 0.91 3.85 -6.87
C ASP A 38 0.57 2.95 -5.67
N GLY A 39 1.28 3.15 -4.56
CA GLY A 39 1.22 2.31 -3.38
C GLY A 39 2.12 1.09 -3.49
N MET A 40 3.13 1.12 -4.36
CA MET A 40 4.06 0.00 -4.49
C MET A 40 4.73 -0.28 -3.15
N THR A 41 4.57 -1.51 -2.69
CA THR A 41 5.06 -1.98 -1.41
C THR A 41 6.03 -3.13 -1.63
N LEU A 42 7.28 -2.98 -1.18
CA LEU A 42 8.29 -4.03 -1.28
C LEU A 42 8.68 -4.55 0.10
N PHE A 43 8.73 -5.85 0.22
CA PHE A 43 9.11 -6.58 1.42
C PHE A 43 10.42 -7.31 1.17
N GLN A 44 11.48 -6.90 1.85
CA GLN A 44 12.81 -7.42 1.63
C GLN A 44 13.45 -7.91 2.94
N ARG A 45 14.04 -9.07 2.89
CA ARG A 45 14.80 -9.66 4.01
C ARG A 45 16.25 -9.94 3.60
N SER A 46 16.44 -10.54 2.45
CA SER A 46 17.76 -10.86 1.88
C SER A 46 18.11 -10.01 0.66
N GLY A 47 17.15 -9.33 0.05
CA GLY A 47 17.32 -8.50 -1.14
C GLY A 47 17.15 -9.25 -2.47
N ASP A 48 16.90 -10.57 -2.42
CA ASP A 48 16.69 -11.42 -3.60
C ASP A 48 15.19 -11.66 -3.91
N GLU A 49 14.29 -11.11 -3.10
CA GLU A 49 12.86 -11.33 -3.20
C GLU A 49 12.29 -10.94 -4.58
N TYR A 50 12.87 -9.93 -5.21
CA TYR A 50 12.33 -9.37 -6.46
C TYR A 50 13.30 -9.46 -7.64
N PHE A 51 14.61 -9.37 -7.38
CA PHE A 51 15.62 -9.11 -8.40
C PHE A 51 15.61 -10.13 -9.54
N ARG A 52 15.52 -11.44 -9.23
CA ARG A 52 15.63 -12.51 -10.24
C ARG A 52 14.34 -12.79 -11.01
N ILE A 53 13.24 -12.20 -10.60
CA ILE A 53 11.92 -12.47 -11.19
C ILE A 53 11.40 -11.32 -12.05
N MET A 54 12.03 -10.14 -12.01
CA MET A 54 11.53 -8.96 -12.72
C MET A 54 11.41 -9.16 -14.24
N GLY A 55 12.19 -10.05 -14.85
CA GLY A 55 12.04 -10.39 -16.25
C GLY A 55 10.73 -11.10 -16.60
N GLY A 56 10.13 -11.78 -15.63
CA GLY A 56 8.83 -12.47 -15.76
C GLY A 56 7.65 -11.74 -15.10
N TRP A 57 7.87 -10.56 -14.53
CA TRP A 57 6.82 -9.81 -13.84
C TRP A 57 5.65 -9.43 -14.74
N ASP A 58 4.47 -9.58 -14.20
CA ASP A 58 3.30 -8.85 -14.66
C ASP A 58 3.36 -7.43 -14.08
N VAL A 59 3.58 -6.43 -14.93
CA VAL A 59 3.71 -5.04 -14.48
C VAL A 59 2.40 -4.46 -13.98
N THR A 60 1.25 -5.04 -14.32
CA THR A 60 -0.06 -4.66 -13.79
C THR A 60 -0.29 -5.25 -12.39
N ALA A 61 0.56 -6.17 -11.95
CA ALA A 61 0.52 -6.83 -10.65
C ALA A 61 1.70 -6.42 -9.74
N SER A 62 2.15 -5.18 -9.82
CA SER A 62 3.18 -4.67 -8.91
C SER A 62 2.70 -4.75 -7.45
N PRO A 63 3.58 -5.17 -6.50
CA PRO A 63 3.20 -5.33 -5.09
C PRO A 63 2.55 -4.08 -4.51
N GLY A 64 1.46 -4.23 -3.76
CA GLY A 64 0.70 -3.15 -3.13
C GLY A 64 -0.18 -2.33 -4.08
N VAL A 65 -0.09 -2.54 -5.40
CA VAL A 65 -0.77 -1.71 -6.40
C VAL A 65 -2.16 -2.24 -6.72
N THR A 66 -3.12 -1.31 -6.86
CA THR A 66 -4.44 -1.58 -7.43
C THR A 66 -4.38 -1.23 -8.92
N ALA A 67 -4.62 -2.20 -9.78
CA ALA A 67 -4.52 -2.03 -11.22
C ALA A 67 -5.54 -2.89 -11.97
N ARG A 68 -5.84 -2.49 -13.21
CA ARG A 68 -6.55 -3.34 -14.17
C ARG A 68 -5.56 -4.36 -14.73
N GLU A 69 -5.94 -5.61 -14.83
CA GLU A 69 -5.14 -6.61 -15.54
C GLU A 69 -5.10 -6.30 -17.04
N GLY A 70 -4.07 -6.74 -17.73
CA GLY A 70 -3.94 -6.55 -19.17
C GLY A 70 -2.59 -5.97 -19.56
N MET A 71 -1.52 -6.57 -19.04
CA MET A 71 -0.14 -6.21 -19.37
C MET A 71 0.16 -6.23 -20.86
N ASP A 72 -0.46 -7.12 -21.60
CA ASP A 72 -0.35 -7.27 -23.05
C ASP A 72 -0.92 -6.09 -23.85
N LYS A 73 -1.80 -5.31 -23.23
CA LYS A 73 -2.40 -4.09 -23.80
C LYS A 73 -1.55 -2.84 -23.58
N LEU A 74 -0.48 -2.93 -22.78
CA LEU A 74 0.39 -1.80 -22.50
C LEU A 74 1.44 -1.61 -23.58
N VAL A 75 1.64 -0.36 -23.98
CA VAL A 75 2.75 0.04 -24.87
C VAL A 75 3.86 0.69 -24.04
N PRO A 76 5.13 0.62 -24.50
CA PRO A 76 6.25 1.23 -23.79
C PRO A 76 6.06 2.72 -23.54
N VAL A 77 6.52 3.19 -22.39
CA VAL A 77 6.61 4.63 -22.09
C VAL A 77 7.69 5.26 -22.95
N GLU A 78 7.38 6.37 -23.62
CA GLU A 78 8.29 7.07 -24.53
C GLU A 78 8.62 8.52 -24.09
N ASN A 79 8.47 8.84 -22.82
CA ASN A 79 8.78 10.17 -22.34
C ASN A 79 9.45 10.18 -20.97
N TRP A 80 9.99 11.34 -20.60
CA TRP A 80 10.72 11.57 -19.35
C TRP A 80 9.80 11.65 -18.13
N ARG A 81 8.54 12.02 -18.33
CA ARG A 81 7.60 12.27 -17.25
C ARG A 81 6.80 11.02 -16.99
N GLY A 82 6.64 10.73 -15.74
CA GLY A 82 5.90 9.58 -15.31
C GLY A 82 4.41 9.89 -15.08
N TYR A 83 3.91 9.22 -14.09
CA TYR A 83 2.52 9.31 -13.65
C TYR A 83 2.46 9.92 -12.26
N CYS A 84 1.35 10.57 -11.93
CA CYS A 84 1.07 11.03 -10.58
C CYS A 84 -0.38 10.69 -10.20
N SER A 85 -0.78 10.97 -8.97
CA SER A 85 -2.19 10.94 -8.58
C SER A 85 -2.85 12.28 -8.89
N ARG A 86 -4.14 12.27 -9.25
CA ARG A 86 -4.96 13.50 -9.35
C ARG A 86 -5.15 14.20 -8.01
N SER A 87 -4.95 13.49 -6.92
CA SER A 87 -5.16 14.00 -5.57
C SER A 87 -3.92 14.68 -5.00
N ASN A 88 -4.13 15.76 -4.25
CA ASN A 88 -3.08 16.38 -3.44
C ASN A 88 -2.87 15.66 -2.09
N PHE A 89 -3.68 14.65 -1.75
CA PHE A 89 -3.64 13.97 -0.48
C PHE A 89 -2.62 12.84 -0.50
N ALA A 90 -1.52 12.99 0.23
CA ALA A 90 -0.55 11.94 0.55
C ALA A 90 0.24 12.34 1.80
N ALA A 91 0.24 11.49 2.82
CA ALA A 91 0.93 11.74 4.08
C ALA A 91 1.41 10.46 4.75
N GLY A 92 2.31 10.64 5.71
CA GLY A 92 2.71 9.60 6.65
C GLY A 92 3.18 10.20 7.97
N ALA A 93 2.90 9.52 9.06
CA ALA A 93 3.34 9.85 10.40
C ALA A 93 4.01 8.64 11.06
N THR A 94 4.97 8.88 11.95
CA THR A 94 5.71 7.83 12.67
C THR A 94 6.00 8.29 14.09
N ASP A 95 6.15 7.34 14.99
CA ASP A 95 6.65 7.59 16.34
C ASP A 95 8.20 7.57 16.42
N GLY A 96 8.85 7.38 15.28
CA GLY A 96 10.32 7.22 15.21
C GLY A 96 10.82 5.83 15.63
N GLY A 97 9.91 4.91 15.91
CA GLY A 97 10.20 3.56 16.42
C GLY A 97 9.51 2.45 15.63
N SER A 98 8.61 1.73 16.29
CA SER A 98 7.99 0.52 15.76
C SER A 98 6.74 0.78 14.93
N ASN A 99 6.12 1.97 15.04
CA ASN A 99 4.82 2.26 14.49
C ASN A 99 4.88 3.36 13.45
N ALA A 100 4.04 3.25 12.43
CA ALA A 100 3.93 4.27 11.38
C ALA A 100 2.63 4.10 10.60
N VAL A 101 2.03 5.21 10.20
CA VAL A 101 0.87 5.28 9.33
C VAL A 101 1.21 6.05 8.07
N ALA A 102 0.68 5.61 6.93
CA ALA A 102 0.72 6.36 5.69
C ALA A 102 -0.58 6.18 4.92
N GLY A 103 -0.95 7.19 4.14
CA GLY A 103 -2.14 7.11 3.31
C GLY A 103 -2.14 8.09 2.16
N TYR A 104 -2.85 7.74 1.08
CA TYR A 104 -3.00 8.60 -0.08
C TYR A 104 -4.29 8.26 -0.84
N ILE A 105 -4.70 9.17 -1.71
CA ILE A 105 -5.80 8.92 -2.63
C ILE A 105 -5.19 8.57 -4.00
N PHE A 106 -5.42 7.35 -4.42
CA PHE A 106 -4.99 6.85 -5.71
C PHE A 106 -6.02 7.19 -6.79
N GLU A 107 -5.61 7.96 -7.77
CA GLU A 107 -6.31 8.16 -9.04
C GLU A 107 -5.26 8.58 -10.07
N LYS A 108 -4.81 7.61 -10.86
CA LYS A 108 -3.68 7.79 -11.77
C LYS A 108 -3.98 8.83 -12.84
N MET A 109 -3.01 9.69 -13.09
CA MET A 109 -3.03 10.60 -14.24
C MET A 109 -1.62 10.70 -14.86
N ASN A 110 -1.59 11.05 -16.12
CA ASN A 110 -0.36 11.42 -16.80
C ASN A 110 0.20 12.73 -16.21
N ALA A 111 1.44 12.73 -15.77
CA ALA A 111 2.07 13.92 -15.22
C ALA A 111 2.16 15.08 -16.22
N SER A 112 2.33 14.78 -17.49
CA SER A 112 2.38 15.79 -18.55
C SER A 112 1.04 16.47 -18.78
N ALA A 113 -0.09 15.80 -18.54
CA ALA A 113 -1.41 16.40 -18.67
C ALA A 113 -1.63 17.57 -17.70
N LYS A 114 -1.00 17.51 -16.52
CA LYS A 114 -1.02 18.58 -15.51
C LYS A 114 -0.36 19.88 -16.00
N GLU A 115 0.58 19.77 -16.91
CA GLU A 115 1.35 20.89 -17.47
C GLU A 115 0.90 21.28 -18.89
N GLY A 116 -0.09 20.60 -19.42
CA GLY A 116 -0.57 20.81 -20.79
C GLY A 116 0.38 20.27 -21.88
N VAL A 117 1.32 19.41 -21.50
CA VAL A 117 2.23 18.75 -22.44
C VAL A 117 1.65 17.40 -22.85
N ASN A 118 1.58 17.13 -24.14
CA ASN A 118 1.13 15.84 -24.66
C ASN A 118 2.34 14.95 -24.93
N ASP A 119 2.57 13.95 -24.08
CA ASP A 119 3.69 13.03 -24.16
C ASP A 119 3.26 11.70 -24.79
N LYS A 120 4.03 11.24 -25.77
CA LYS A 120 3.84 9.92 -26.36
C LYS A 120 4.06 8.81 -25.32
N GLY A 121 3.30 7.75 -25.44
CA GLY A 121 3.41 6.59 -24.55
C GLY A 121 2.74 6.76 -23.18
N ASN A 122 2.53 8.00 -22.74
CA ASN A 122 1.86 8.33 -21.49
C ASN A 122 0.45 8.89 -21.66
N SER A 123 -0.02 9.05 -22.89
CA SER A 123 -1.38 9.51 -23.13
C SER A 123 -2.40 8.45 -22.73
N GLU A 124 -3.53 8.88 -22.19
CA GLU A 124 -4.63 7.95 -21.85
C GLU A 124 -5.10 7.15 -23.08
N GLY A 125 -4.98 7.69 -24.29
CA GLY A 125 -5.32 6.99 -25.52
C GLY A 125 -4.37 5.86 -25.93
N LEU A 126 -3.14 5.83 -25.37
CA LEU A 126 -2.17 4.76 -25.65
C LEU A 126 -2.18 3.67 -24.58
N ASN A 127 -2.29 4.06 -23.33
CA ASN A 127 -2.29 3.16 -22.18
C ASN A 127 -3.56 3.35 -21.35
N GLU A 128 -4.71 3.32 -22.00
CA GLU A 128 -6.01 3.61 -21.37
C GLU A 128 -6.34 2.66 -20.21
N VAL A 129 -5.80 1.45 -20.23
CA VAL A 129 -6.00 0.45 -19.16
C VAL A 129 -5.41 0.88 -17.81
N LEU A 130 -4.48 1.85 -17.80
CA LEU A 130 -3.90 2.42 -16.58
C LEU A 130 -4.86 3.33 -15.83
N TYR A 131 -5.90 3.82 -16.46
CA TYR A 131 -6.74 4.90 -15.96
C TYR A 131 -8.17 4.44 -15.67
N GLY A 132 -8.94 5.34 -15.10
CA GLY A 132 -10.38 5.18 -14.95
C GLY A 132 -10.78 4.39 -13.70
N PHE A 133 -9.94 4.34 -12.67
CA PHE A 133 -10.34 3.84 -11.35
C PHE A 133 -9.68 4.64 -10.23
N LYS A 134 -10.26 4.58 -9.05
CA LYS A 134 -9.86 5.34 -7.87
C LYS A 134 -9.92 4.45 -6.64
N ALA A 135 -9.03 4.70 -5.69
CA ALA A 135 -9.03 4.05 -4.37
C ALA A 135 -8.46 4.99 -3.30
N TYR A 136 -8.93 4.85 -2.07
CA TYR A 136 -8.36 5.44 -0.85
C TYR A 136 -7.52 4.35 -0.19
N LYS A 137 -6.24 4.59 0.02
CA LYS A 137 -5.30 3.55 0.44
C LYS A 137 -4.51 4.00 1.64
N SER A 138 -4.48 3.16 2.67
CA SER A 138 -3.70 3.39 3.88
C SER A 138 -2.89 2.18 4.26
N TYR A 139 -1.78 2.45 4.92
CA TYR A 139 -0.80 1.47 5.39
C TYR A 139 -0.46 1.79 6.84
N PHE A 140 -0.49 0.78 7.68
CA PHE A 140 -0.28 0.87 9.11
C PHE A 140 0.82 -0.11 9.51
N ILE A 141 1.81 0.35 10.26
CA ILE A 141 2.89 -0.48 10.77
C ILE A 141 2.75 -0.56 12.30
N LEU A 142 2.44 -1.74 12.80
CA LEU A 142 2.40 -2.06 14.24
C LEU A 142 3.42 -3.16 14.54
N GLY A 143 4.59 -2.76 15.02
CA GLY A 143 5.70 -3.68 15.24
C GLY A 143 6.13 -4.39 13.95
N ASP A 144 5.99 -5.71 13.92
CA ASP A 144 6.33 -6.57 12.77
C ASP A 144 5.15 -6.78 11.80
N TYR A 145 4.02 -6.14 12.05
CA TYR A 145 2.84 -6.23 11.18
C TYR A 145 2.71 -4.98 10.30
N MET A 146 2.48 -5.18 9.02
CA MET A 146 1.96 -4.14 8.13
C MET A 146 0.51 -4.49 7.78
N VAL A 147 -0.39 -3.55 8.02
CA VAL A 147 -1.79 -3.64 7.62
C VAL A 147 -2.03 -2.69 6.47
N ALA A 148 -2.59 -3.17 5.38
CA ALA A 148 -3.02 -2.35 4.26
C ALA A 148 -4.54 -2.36 4.17
N LEU A 149 -5.12 -1.18 4.12
CA LEU A 149 -6.55 -0.98 3.93
C LEU A 149 -6.81 -0.20 2.65
N GLY A 150 -7.89 -0.53 1.98
CA GLY A 150 -8.38 0.21 0.84
C GLY A 150 -9.89 0.29 0.81
N ALA A 151 -10.41 1.42 0.33
CA ALA A 151 -11.84 1.68 0.18
C ALA A 151 -12.11 2.53 -1.05
N GLY A 152 -13.37 2.54 -1.50
CA GLY A 152 -13.78 3.31 -2.64
C GLY A 152 -13.20 2.82 -3.96
N VAL A 153 -12.82 1.54 -4.05
CA VAL A 153 -12.31 0.96 -5.30
C VAL A 153 -13.44 0.96 -6.31
N THR A 154 -13.36 1.86 -7.26
CA THR A 154 -14.42 2.08 -8.26
C THR A 154 -13.85 2.15 -9.65
N ASN A 155 -14.33 1.29 -10.54
CA ASN A 155 -14.02 1.33 -11.97
C ASN A 155 -14.95 2.33 -12.68
N LYS A 156 -14.36 3.45 -13.17
CA LYS A 156 -15.06 4.49 -13.91
C LYS A 156 -15.08 4.25 -15.44
N ARG A 157 -14.39 3.22 -15.89
CA ARG A 157 -14.27 2.78 -17.28
C ARG A 157 -14.68 1.29 -17.41
N PRO A 158 -15.96 0.95 -17.12
CA PRO A 158 -16.43 -0.43 -17.12
C PRO A 158 -16.50 -1.06 -18.51
N GLU A 159 -16.34 -0.27 -19.57
CA GLU A 159 -16.23 -0.73 -20.95
C GLU A 159 -14.86 -1.34 -21.28
N LEU A 160 -13.84 -1.05 -20.49
CA LEU A 160 -12.52 -1.66 -20.66
C LEU A 160 -12.48 -3.06 -20.05
N ASP A 161 -11.99 -4.01 -20.83
CA ASP A 161 -11.79 -5.39 -20.39
C ASP A 161 -10.69 -5.49 -19.34
N GLY A 162 -10.81 -6.47 -18.47
CA GLY A 162 -9.86 -6.80 -17.41
C GLY A 162 -10.42 -6.50 -16.02
N GLU A 163 -10.15 -7.41 -15.09
CA GLU A 163 -10.52 -7.23 -13.69
C GLU A 163 -9.65 -6.18 -13.00
N ILE A 164 -10.21 -5.47 -12.05
CA ILE A 164 -9.45 -4.63 -11.13
C ILE A 164 -8.97 -5.51 -9.99
N ARG A 165 -7.67 -5.49 -9.72
CA ARG A 165 -7.01 -6.28 -8.68
C ARG A 165 -6.13 -5.42 -7.81
N THR A 166 -6.11 -5.68 -6.50
CA THR A 166 -5.08 -5.15 -5.61
C THR A 166 -4.08 -6.26 -5.33
N THR A 167 -2.88 -6.13 -5.89
CA THR A 167 -1.80 -7.09 -5.65
C THR A 167 -1.27 -6.90 -4.25
N ILE A 168 -1.21 -7.97 -3.47
CA ILE A 168 -0.64 -7.98 -2.13
C ILE A 168 0.89 -8.06 -2.24
N ASP A 169 1.36 -9.04 -3.00
CA ASP A 169 2.78 -9.18 -3.35
C ASP A 169 2.94 -9.92 -4.68
N GLN A 170 4.07 -9.70 -5.35
CA GLN A 170 4.56 -10.48 -6.47
C GLN A 170 6.07 -10.69 -6.27
N THR A 171 6.46 -11.81 -5.70
CA THR A 171 7.79 -12.10 -5.20
C THR A 171 8.33 -13.44 -5.72
N ALA A 172 9.60 -13.73 -5.48
CA ALA A 172 10.18 -15.01 -5.85
C ALA A 172 9.50 -16.17 -5.08
N TRP A 173 9.01 -17.15 -5.83
CA TRP A 173 8.45 -18.35 -5.25
C TRP A 173 9.56 -19.29 -4.79
N THR A 174 9.61 -19.57 -3.49
CA THR A 174 10.45 -20.60 -2.87
C THR A 174 9.68 -21.93 -2.78
N ASP A 175 10.38 -23.04 -2.52
CA ASP A 175 9.73 -24.35 -2.38
C ASP A 175 8.96 -24.54 -1.08
N GLU A 176 9.15 -23.64 -0.11
CA GLU A 176 8.56 -23.72 1.22
C GLU A 176 7.49 -22.63 1.42
N VAL A 177 6.38 -22.74 0.68
CA VAL A 177 5.19 -21.90 0.82
C VAL A 177 4.05 -22.74 1.39
N PHE A 178 3.48 -22.32 2.50
CA PHE A 178 2.44 -23.05 3.21
C PHE A 178 1.20 -22.19 3.37
N SER A 179 0.02 -22.80 3.18
CA SER A 179 -1.22 -22.28 3.75
C SER A 179 -1.34 -22.78 5.18
N MET A 180 -1.75 -21.88 6.08
CA MET A 180 -1.90 -22.22 7.50
C MET A 180 -3.28 -21.82 8.02
N LYS A 181 -3.93 -22.75 8.72
CA LYS A 181 -5.19 -22.55 9.44
C LYS A 181 -5.10 -23.23 10.80
N ARG A 182 -5.30 -22.48 11.89
CA ARG A 182 -5.23 -23.00 13.27
C ARG A 182 -3.97 -23.86 13.49
N GLU A 183 -2.81 -23.28 13.17
CA GLU A 183 -1.48 -23.89 13.30
C GLU A 183 -1.22 -25.11 12.38
N LYS A 184 -2.23 -25.60 11.66
CA LYS A 184 -2.03 -26.66 10.68
C LYS A 184 -1.51 -26.05 9.37
N MET A 185 -0.33 -26.49 8.93
CA MET A 185 0.34 -26.04 7.72
C MET A 185 0.21 -27.08 6.62
N GLU A 186 -0.14 -26.63 5.42
CA GLU A 186 -0.22 -27.47 4.21
C GLU A 186 0.60 -26.80 3.09
N LEU A 187 1.45 -27.60 2.43
CA LEU A 187 2.30 -27.10 1.34
C LEU A 187 1.41 -26.64 0.17
N VAL A 188 1.68 -25.43 -0.33
CA VAL A 188 0.97 -24.88 -1.49
C VAL A 188 1.64 -25.37 -2.77
N ALA A 189 0.89 -26.09 -3.58
CA ALA A 189 1.33 -26.60 -4.88
C ALA A 189 1.40 -25.48 -5.94
N SER A 190 2.00 -25.79 -7.09
CA SER A 190 1.90 -24.94 -8.28
C SER A 190 0.43 -24.77 -8.71
N GLY A 191 0.09 -23.59 -9.21
CA GLY A 191 -1.26 -23.24 -9.64
C GLY A 191 -1.85 -22.08 -8.83
N THR A 192 -3.16 -21.87 -8.99
CA THR A 192 -3.91 -20.82 -8.32
C THR A 192 -4.77 -21.40 -7.21
N HIS A 193 -4.69 -20.80 -6.01
CA HIS A 193 -5.40 -21.21 -4.82
C HIS A 193 -6.10 -20.02 -4.15
N SER A 194 -7.22 -20.27 -3.48
CA SER A 194 -7.87 -19.25 -2.66
C SER A 194 -7.10 -18.99 -1.37
N LEU A 195 -7.07 -17.75 -0.91
CA LEU A 195 -6.60 -17.36 0.42
C LEU A 195 -7.71 -17.45 1.50
N LEU A 196 -8.87 -17.92 1.12
CA LEU A 196 -9.97 -18.33 2.01
C LEU A 196 -10.16 -19.84 1.96
N SER A 197 -10.33 -20.45 3.10
CA SER A 197 -10.77 -21.84 3.16
C SER A 197 -12.24 -21.98 2.76
N ALA A 198 -12.72 -23.22 2.55
CA ALA A 198 -14.09 -23.50 2.10
C ALA A 198 -15.17 -22.95 3.04
N ASP A 199 -14.89 -22.77 4.32
CA ASP A 199 -15.78 -22.18 5.30
C ASP A 199 -15.65 -20.64 5.44
N GLY A 200 -14.89 -20.01 4.53
CA GLY A 200 -14.66 -18.56 4.54
C GLY A 200 -13.62 -18.08 5.55
N THR A 201 -12.97 -18.98 6.30
CA THR A 201 -11.90 -18.59 7.23
C THR A 201 -10.66 -18.13 6.45
N PRO A 202 -10.05 -16.96 6.78
CA PRO A 202 -8.85 -16.51 6.14
C PRO A 202 -7.65 -17.40 6.49
N LEU A 203 -6.85 -17.71 5.49
CA LEU A 203 -5.63 -18.48 5.66
C LEU A 203 -4.43 -17.55 5.81
N TRP A 204 -3.47 -17.91 6.64
CA TRP A 204 -2.14 -17.39 6.50
C TRP A 204 -1.44 -18.10 5.34
N LEU A 205 -0.85 -17.35 4.45
CA LEU A 205 0.13 -17.85 3.50
C LEU A 205 1.51 -17.54 4.04
N VAL A 206 2.28 -18.57 4.38
CA VAL A 206 3.59 -18.45 5.00
C VAL A 206 4.67 -18.85 4.00
N GLN A 207 5.48 -17.91 3.57
CA GLN A 207 6.71 -18.20 2.84
C GLN A 207 7.85 -18.30 3.83
N LYS A 208 8.31 -19.53 4.09
CA LYS A 208 9.29 -19.82 5.13
C LYS A 208 10.59 -19.03 4.96
N GLY A 209 11.03 -18.38 6.03
CA GLY A 209 12.22 -17.53 6.01
C GLY A 209 12.04 -16.18 5.31
N LYS A 210 10.84 -15.88 4.81
CA LYS A 210 10.47 -14.62 4.16
C LYS A 210 9.34 -13.93 4.93
N PHE A 211 8.17 -13.81 4.35
CA PHE A 211 7.02 -13.10 4.92
C PHE A 211 5.80 -14.01 5.02
N ALA A 212 4.82 -13.60 5.81
CA ALA A 212 3.53 -14.24 5.83
C ALA A 212 2.42 -13.23 5.51
N TYR A 213 1.37 -13.69 4.85
CA TYR A 213 0.30 -12.86 4.31
C TYR A 213 -1.05 -13.40 4.74
N ARG A 214 -1.98 -12.51 5.10
CA ARG A 214 -3.37 -12.87 5.44
C ARG A 214 -4.31 -11.78 4.99
N ILE A 215 -5.45 -12.15 4.43
CA ILE A 215 -6.52 -11.18 4.14
C ILE A 215 -7.37 -10.91 5.37
N LEU A 216 -8.03 -9.76 5.38
CA LEU A 216 -9.07 -9.39 6.33
C LEU A 216 -10.42 -9.60 5.64
N PRO A 217 -11.14 -10.69 5.95
CA PRO A 217 -12.32 -11.11 5.17
C PRO A 217 -13.49 -10.15 5.31
N GLU A 218 -13.51 -9.29 6.33
CA GLU A 218 -14.49 -8.22 6.51
C GLU A 218 -14.42 -7.19 5.39
N TYR A 219 -13.24 -7.07 4.71
CA TYR A 219 -12.98 -6.08 3.67
C TYR A 219 -12.58 -6.71 2.34
N THR A 220 -12.17 -7.97 2.32
CA THR A 220 -11.69 -8.66 1.12
C THR A 220 -12.52 -9.92 0.87
N ARG A 221 -13.38 -9.88 -0.14
CA ARG A 221 -14.30 -10.97 -0.45
C ARG A 221 -13.65 -12.13 -1.18
N GLU A 222 -12.74 -11.81 -2.09
CA GLU A 222 -12.01 -12.78 -2.90
C GLU A 222 -10.54 -12.45 -2.92
N ALA A 223 -9.71 -13.43 -2.64
CA ALA A 223 -8.26 -13.28 -2.78
C ALA A 223 -7.64 -14.62 -3.15
N PHE A 224 -6.58 -14.53 -3.93
CA PHE A 224 -5.91 -15.68 -4.50
C PHE A 224 -4.41 -15.59 -4.36
N VAL A 225 -3.76 -16.75 -4.42
CA VAL A 225 -2.32 -16.90 -4.62
C VAL A 225 -2.09 -17.75 -5.85
N THR A 226 -1.12 -17.35 -6.67
CA THR A 226 -0.61 -18.17 -7.78
C THR A 226 0.86 -18.45 -7.54
N CYS A 227 1.22 -19.75 -7.65
CA CYS A 227 2.59 -20.24 -7.66
C CYS A 227 2.88 -20.74 -9.06
N GLU A 228 3.71 -20.05 -9.81
CA GLU A 228 3.94 -20.35 -11.23
C GLU A 228 5.39 -20.15 -11.67
N THR A 229 5.80 -20.86 -12.74
CA THR A 229 7.04 -20.59 -13.48
C THR A 229 6.66 -19.90 -14.78
N ARG A 230 7.30 -18.77 -15.06
CA ARG A 230 7.06 -17.96 -16.26
C ARG A 230 8.34 -17.73 -17.03
N PRO A 231 8.29 -17.69 -18.37
CA PRO A 231 9.41 -17.24 -19.18
C PRO A 231 9.73 -15.78 -18.85
N THR A 232 11.00 -15.42 -18.96
CA THR A 232 11.46 -14.05 -18.74
C THR A 232 11.76 -13.34 -20.05
N ASP A 233 11.47 -12.05 -20.10
CA ASP A 233 11.89 -11.15 -21.17
C ASP A 233 12.56 -9.93 -20.53
N TRP A 234 13.84 -10.04 -20.25
CA TRP A 234 14.63 -9.01 -19.61
C TRP A 234 14.81 -7.78 -20.49
N VAL A 235 14.93 -7.98 -21.81
CA VAL A 235 15.14 -6.89 -22.76
C VAL A 235 13.87 -6.04 -22.89
N LYS A 236 12.70 -6.69 -22.94
CA LYS A 236 11.41 -5.99 -22.90
C LYS A 236 11.25 -5.15 -21.65
N ARG A 237 11.76 -5.64 -20.50
CA ARG A 237 11.71 -4.89 -19.22
C ARG A 237 12.63 -3.70 -19.25
N ASN A 238 13.87 -3.91 -19.68
CA ASN A 238 14.88 -2.88 -19.73
C ASN A 238 15.88 -3.21 -20.84
N LYS A 239 15.94 -2.38 -21.85
CA LYS A 239 16.77 -2.56 -23.05
C LYS A 239 18.27 -2.66 -22.75
N VAL A 240 18.73 -2.09 -21.63
CA VAL A 240 20.12 -2.23 -21.18
C VAL A 240 20.50 -3.69 -20.92
N ASN A 241 19.54 -4.56 -20.68
CA ASN A 241 19.76 -5.98 -20.45
C ASN A 241 20.22 -6.76 -21.70
N GLU A 242 20.11 -6.20 -22.91
CA GLU A 242 20.67 -6.82 -24.13
C GLU A 242 22.15 -7.18 -23.99
N LYS A 243 22.89 -6.40 -23.20
CA LYS A 243 24.34 -6.56 -22.99
C LYS A 243 24.69 -7.41 -21.77
N LYS A 244 23.68 -7.86 -21.00
CA LYS A 244 23.90 -8.64 -19.78
C LYS A 244 23.86 -10.13 -20.10
N GLN A 245 24.78 -10.89 -19.52
CA GLN A 245 24.83 -12.35 -19.59
C GLN A 245 24.34 -12.96 -18.27
N GLY A 246 23.91 -14.21 -18.29
CA GLY A 246 23.55 -14.97 -17.10
C GLY A 246 22.23 -14.58 -16.45
N LEU A 247 21.38 -13.81 -17.15
CA LEU A 247 20.02 -13.56 -16.69
C LEU A 247 19.18 -14.86 -16.84
N PRO A 248 18.34 -15.20 -15.84
CA PRO A 248 17.55 -16.43 -15.90
C PRO A 248 16.52 -16.36 -17.03
N SER A 249 16.34 -17.49 -17.74
CA SER A 249 15.34 -17.65 -18.81
C SER A 249 13.92 -17.87 -18.29
N GLU A 250 13.81 -18.23 -17.02
CA GLU A 250 12.54 -18.47 -16.33
C GLU A 250 12.55 -17.81 -14.95
N ALA A 251 11.39 -17.40 -14.48
CA ALA A 251 11.15 -16.88 -13.15
C ALA A 251 10.08 -17.71 -12.44
N ARG A 252 10.38 -18.16 -11.21
CA ARG A 252 9.41 -18.76 -10.31
C ARG A 252 8.79 -17.64 -9.50
N ILE A 253 7.49 -17.43 -9.65
CA ILE A 253 6.77 -16.28 -9.11
C ILE A 253 5.67 -16.75 -8.18
N LEU A 254 5.66 -16.16 -6.99
CA LEU A 254 4.55 -16.16 -6.04
C LEU A 254 3.82 -14.83 -6.17
N ARG A 255 2.55 -14.84 -6.56
CA ARG A 255 1.73 -13.64 -6.69
C ARG A 255 0.44 -13.79 -5.89
N LEU A 256 0.14 -12.80 -5.05
CA LEU A 256 -1.06 -12.74 -4.22
C LEU A 256 -1.86 -11.49 -4.58
N TRP A 257 -3.19 -11.59 -4.66
CA TRP A 257 -4.05 -10.45 -4.93
C TRP A 257 -5.45 -10.58 -4.35
N ALA A 258 -6.03 -9.45 -4.00
CA ALA A 258 -7.46 -9.28 -3.78
C ALA A 258 -8.14 -8.95 -5.11
N ASN A 259 -9.22 -9.66 -5.42
CA ASN A 259 -9.97 -9.49 -6.66
C ASN A 259 -11.20 -8.61 -6.43
N HIS A 260 -11.32 -7.53 -7.22
CA HIS A 260 -12.47 -6.63 -7.20
C HIS A 260 -13.44 -6.89 -8.36
N GLY A 261 -13.06 -7.79 -9.29
CA GLY A 261 -13.81 -8.05 -10.52
C GLY A 261 -13.69 -6.92 -11.54
N GLN A 262 -14.52 -7.00 -12.59
CA GLN A 262 -14.45 -6.05 -13.72
C GLN A 262 -15.14 -4.70 -13.41
N ARG A 263 -16.16 -4.69 -12.57
CA ARG A 263 -17.02 -3.51 -12.34
C ARG A 263 -17.18 -3.17 -10.84
N PRO A 264 -16.08 -3.03 -10.09
CA PRO A 264 -16.21 -2.62 -8.70
C PRO A 264 -16.81 -1.22 -8.59
N VAL A 265 -17.69 -1.05 -7.60
CA VAL A 265 -18.26 0.23 -7.18
C VAL A 265 -18.14 0.30 -5.66
N ASP A 266 -17.37 1.26 -5.19
CA ASP A 266 -17.11 1.50 -3.76
C ASP A 266 -16.64 0.25 -2.98
N ASP A 267 -15.87 -0.62 -3.67
CA ASP A 267 -15.36 -1.85 -3.07
C ASP A 267 -14.21 -1.58 -2.12
N THR A 268 -13.93 -2.56 -1.26
CA THR A 268 -12.91 -2.47 -0.22
C THR A 268 -11.92 -3.61 -0.29
N TYR A 269 -10.76 -3.44 0.37
CA TYR A 269 -9.86 -4.53 0.70
C TYR A 269 -9.15 -4.28 2.02
N GLY A 270 -8.67 -5.36 2.61
CA GLY A 270 -7.77 -5.34 3.76
C GLY A 270 -6.90 -6.57 3.77
N TYR A 271 -5.61 -6.39 4.02
CA TYR A 271 -4.67 -7.49 4.20
C TYR A 271 -3.57 -7.14 5.20
N VAL A 272 -2.94 -8.18 5.69
CA VAL A 272 -1.85 -8.12 6.67
C VAL A 272 -0.63 -8.79 6.10
N VAL A 273 0.54 -8.16 6.28
CA VAL A 273 1.85 -8.78 6.03
C VAL A 273 2.60 -8.85 7.35
N TYR A 274 3.03 -10.04 7.72
CA TYR A 274 3.82 -10.28 8.92
C TYR A 274 5.29 -10.49 8.56
N ALA A 275 6.14 -9.67 9.16
CA ALA A 275 7.57 -9.64 8.92
C ALA A 275 8.41 -10.25 10.07
N GLY A 276 7.77 -10.74 11.12
CA GLY A 276 8.47 -11.40 12.22
C GLY A 276 9.12 -12.73 11.80
N ARG A 277 9.99 -13.27 12.65
CA ARG A 277 10.67 -14.55 12.41
C ARG A 277 9.89 -15.76 12.87
N GLN A 278 8.92 -15.54 13.75
CA GLN A 278 8.07 -16.60 14.28
C GLN A 278 6.92 -16.92 13.30
N ILE A 279 6.27 -18.05 13.49
CA ILE A 279 5.00 -18.33 12.81
C ILE A 279 3.97 -17.32 13.32
N PRO A 280 3.21 -16.64 12.42
CA PRO A 280 2.21 -15.67 12.86
C PRO A 280 1.08 -16.33 13.64
N SER A 281 0.56 -15.62 14.63
CA SER A 281 -0.64 -16.06 15.36
C SER A 281 -1.90 -15.84 14.52
N ASP A 282 -2.92 -16.67 14.73
CA ASP A 282 -4.27 -16.42 14.19
C ASP A 282 -4.94 -15.21 14.89
N GLU A 283 -4.57 -14.93 16.13
CA GLU A 283 -4.99 -13.73 16.85
C GLU A 283 -4.09 -12.56 16.46
N LEU A 284 -4.68 -11.56 15.79
CA LEU A 284 -3.96 -10.35 15.40
C LEU A 284 -3.78 -9.42 16.60
N PRO A 285 -2.60 -8.78 16.80
CA PRO A 285 -2.35 -7.88 17.92
C PRO A 285 -2.98 -6.50 17.74
N PHE A 286 -3.86 -6.35 16.77
CA PHE A 286 -4.57 -5.11 16.43
C PHE A 286 -5.98 -5.42 15.93
N ARG A 287 -6.81 -4.38 15.89
CA ARG A 287 -8.12 -4.40 15.23
C ARG A 287 -8.25 -3.22 14.27
N VAL A 288 -9.01 -3.40 13.20
CA VAL A 288 -9.42 -2.32 12.32
C VAL A 288 -10.61 -1.61 12.96
N LEU A 289 -10.52 -0.30 13.08
CA LEU A 289 -11.59 0.53 13.67
C LEU A 289 -12.55 1.03 12.60
N GLN A 290 -12.04 1.38 11.41
CA GLN A 290 -12.82 1.86 10.27
C GLN A 290 -12.03 1.64 8.99
N ASN A 291 -12.75 1.32 7.89
CA ASN A 291 -12.18 1.24 6.55
C ASN A 291 -13.21 1.74 5.53
N ASP A 292 -13.18 3.05 5.28
CA ASP A 292 -14.00 3.69 4.24
C ASP A 292 -13.25 4.85 3.57
N THR A 293 -13.92 5.59 2.71
CA THR A 293 -13.35 6.72 1.96
C THR A 293 -13.17 7.99 2.79
N LEU A 294 -13.62 8.02 4.03
CA LEU A 294 -13.50 9.15 4.94
C LEU A 294 -12.45 8.91 6.02
N VAL A 295 -12.38 7.67 6.54
CA VAL A 295 -11.44 7.30 7.60
C VAL A 295 -10.95 5.86 7.37
N GLN A 296 -9.66 5.66 7.50
CA GLN A 296 -9.07 4.34 7.66
C GLN A 296 -8.24 4.35 8.95
N ALA A 297 -8.51 3.40 9.85
CA ALA A 297 -7.88 3.41 11.16
C ALA A 297 -7.74 2.01 11.75
N VAL A 298 -6.65 1.83 12.49
CA VAL A 298 -6.35 0.62 13.27
C VAL A 298 -5.97 0.98 14.70
N CYS A 299 -6.12 0.03 15.60
CA CYS A 299 -5.74 0.17 17.01
C CYS A 299 -5.08 -1.11 17.50
N SER A 300 -4.01 -1.01 18.28
CA SER A 300 -3.46 -2.16 19.00
C SER A 300 -4.49 -2.77 19.96
N MET A 301 -4.42 -4.08 20.22
CA MET A 301 -5.40 -4.76 21.09
C MET A 301 -5.40 -4.22 22.52
N ASP A 302 -4.26 -3.71 23.02
CA ASP A 302 -4.16 -3.07 24.32
C ASP A 302 -4.64 -1.61 24.35
N GLY A 303 -5.07 -1.07 23.20
CA GLY A 303 -5.60 0.29 23.05
C GLY A 303 -4.55 1.40 23.08
N LYS A 304 -3.25 1.06 23.22
CA LYS A 304 -2.20 2.07 23.42
C LYS A 304 -1.70 2.72 22.15
N VAL A 305 -1.89 2.10 20.98
CA VAL A 305 -1.48 2.64 19.69
C VAL A 305 -2.71 2.79 18.81
N VAL A 306 -2.96 3.99 18.32
CA VAL A 306 -4.00 4.30 17.33
C VAL A 306 -3.33 4.94 16.13
N GLU A 307 -3.56 4.38 14.97
CA GLU A 307 -3.10 4.90 13.70
C GLU A 307 -4.29 5.17 12.78
N ALA A 308 -4.38 6.38 12.25
CA ALA A 308 -5.50 6.78 11.41
C ALA A 308 -5.08 7.67 10.24
N VAL A 309 -5.77 7.50 9.13
CA VAL A 309 -5.77 8.42 7.99
C VAL A 309 -7.16 9.05 7.90
N LEU A 310 -7.21 10.36 8.07
CA LEU A 310 -8.43 11.16 8.01
C LEU A 310 -8.46 11.87 6.66
N TYR A 311 -9.26 11.37 5.74
CA TYR A 311 -9.39 11.88 4.38
C TYR A 311 -10.22 13.17 4.30
N PRO A 312 -10.17 13.90 3.17
CA PRO A 312 -11.02 15.08 2.99
C PRO A 312 -12.50 14.78 3.16
N GLY A 313 -13.20 15.63 3.89
CA GLY A 313 -14.64 15.48 4.18
C GLY A 313 -14.97 14.57 5.36
N ASN A 314 -13.97 13.99 6.04
CA ASN A 314 -14.22 13.17 7.23
C ASN A 314 -14.86 13.98 8.36
N LYS A 315 -15.58 13.27 9.23
CA LYS A 315 -16.16 13.81 10.46
C LYS A 315 -15.49 13.25 11.71
N GLY A 316 -14.32 12.64 11.54
CA GLY A 316 -13.60 11.91 12.55
C GLY A 316 -14.01 10.44 12.67
N LEU A 317 -13.30 9.74 13.53
CA LEU A 317 -13.51 8.34 13.90
C LEU A 317 -14.37 8.27 15.15
N GLN A 318 -15.35 7.38 15.14
CA GLN A 318 -16.11 6.97 16.31
C GLN A 318 -16.10 5.44 16.36
N ALA A 319 -15.40 4.88 17.31
CA ALA A 319 -15.33 3.46 17.56
C ALA A 319 -15.51 3.19 19.05
N GLU A 320 -15.76 1.95 19.44
CA GLU A 320 -15.97 1.59 20.84
C GLU A 320 -14.81 2.06 21.73
N GLY A 321 -15.10 2.94 22.68
CA GLY A 321 -14.14 3.52 23.63
C GLY A 321 -13.16 4.54 23.04
N LEU A 322 -13.31 4.92 21.76
CA LEU A 322 -12.42 5.87 21.09
C LEU A 322 -13.19 6.86 20.22
N SER A 323 -12.95 8.15 20.43
CA SER A 323 -13.31 9.19 19.47
C SER A 323 -12.08 10.00 19.07
N LEU A 324 -11.91 10.18 17.76
CA LEU A 324 -10.76 10.91 17.20
C LEU A 324 -11.23 11.80 16.06
N SER A 325 -10.92 13.09 16.12
CA SER A 325 -11.14 14.00 15.00
C SER A 325 -9.96 14.95 14.82
N ALA A 326 -9.84 15.52 13.62
CA ALA A 326 -8.83 16.52 13.30
C ALA A 326 -9.44 17.67 12.52
N SER A 327 -8.88 18.87 12.71
CA SER A 327 -9.35 20.09 12.01
C SER A 327 -8.92 20.18 10.55
N ALA A 328 -8.09 19.25 10.07
CA ALA A 328 -7.65 19.16 8.68
C ALA A 328 -7.41 17.67 8.28
N PRO A 329 -7.50 17.34 7.00
CA PRO A 329 -7.14 16.00 6.50
C PRO A 329 -5.67 15.68 6.84
N CYS A 330 -5.42 14.52 7.45
CA CYS A 330 -4.11 14.19 7.98
C CYS A 330 -3.88 12.68 8.12
N ALA A 331 -2.61 12.30 8.26
CA ALA A 331 -2.21 11.04 8.86
C ALA A 331 -1.83 11.30 10.32
N VAL A 332 -2.34 10.50 11.24
CA VAL A 332 -2.11 10.67 12.68
C VAL A 332 -1.79 9.32 13.33
N LEU A 333 -0.76 9.34 14.16
CA LEU A 333 -0.38 8.24 15.05
C LEU A 333 -0.43 8.77 16.48
N ILE A 334 -1.13 8.04 17.34
CA ILE A 334 -1.25 8.33 18.76
C ILE A 334 -0.72 7.12 19.52
N ARG A 335 0.16 7.36 20.49
CA ARG A 335 0.72 6.31 21.32
C ARG A 335 0.72 6.71 22.79
N GLU A 336 0.25 5.82 23.65
CA GLU A 336 0.39 5.98 25.10
C GLU A 336 1.71 5.37 25.57
N GLU A 337 2.51 6.14 26.27
CA GLU A 337 3.81 5.72 26.81
C GLU A 337 4.10 6.41 28.14
N ALA A 338 4.41 5.64 29.19
CA ALA A 338 4.91 6.14 30.47
C ALA A 338 4.05 7.27 31.09
N GLY A 339 2.73 7.23 30.93
CA GLY A 339 1.80 8.26 31.44
C GLY A 339 1.62 9.48 30.54
N GLU A 340 2.24 9.47 29.37
CA GLU A 340 2.07 10.50 28.33
C GLU A 340 1.30 9.97 27.12
N ILE A 341 0.72 10.87 26.37
CA ILE A 341 0.19 10.64 25.02
C ILE A 341 1.13 11.32 24.06
N VAL A 342 1.73 10.53 23.17
CA VAL A 342 2.56 11.01 22.04
C VAL A 342 1.67 11.09 20.81
N VAL A 343 1.57 12.28 20.21
CA VAL A 343 0.81 12.51 18.98
C VAL A 343 1.78 12.91 17.88
N SER A 344 1.82 12.11 16.81
CA SER A 344 2.50 12.42 15.57
C SER A 344 1.47 12.65 14.48
N VAL A 345 1.49 13.80 13.84
CA VAL A 345 0.51 14.17 12.80
C VAL A 345 1.17 14.87 11.62
N THR A 346 0.67 14.58 10.41
CA THR A 346 1.15 15.19 9.17
C THR A 346 -0.03 15.75 8.38
N ASP A 347 0.08 17.01 7.96
CA ASP A 347 -0.82 17.59 6.97
C ASP A 347 -0.66 16.87 5.62
N ALA A 348 -1.68 16.17 5.20
CA ALA A 348 -1.65 15.35 3.99
C ALA A 348 -1.66 16.17 2.68
N CYS A 349 -2.04 17.43 2.75
CA CYS A 349 -2.11 18.33 1.61
C CYS A 349 -0.89 19.27 1.48
N MET A 350 0.03 19.25 2.46
CA MET A 350 1.18 20.17 2.55
C MET A 350 0.75 21.63 2.38
N ASN A 351 -0.26 22.05 3.12
CA ASN A 351 -0.78 23.41 3.06
C ASN A 351 0.13 24.37 3.86
N ALA A 352 0.94 25.14 3.18
CA ALA A 352 1.88 26.09 3.79
C ALA A 352 1.17 27.17 4.64
N ALA A 353 -0.12 27.42 4.45
CA ALA A 353 -0.90 28.35 5.24
C ALA A 353 -1.40 27.73 6.56
N LEU A 354 -1.39 26.42 6.71
CA LEU A 354 -1.88 25.70 7.87
C LEU A 354 -0.85 25.78 9.02
N LYS A 355 -1.13 26.58 10.04
CA LYS A 355 -0.22 26.81 11.17
C LYS A 355 -0.32 25.73 12.26
N GLY A 356 -1.41 24.99 12.31
CA GLY A 356 -1.62 23.95 13.30
C GLY A 356 -2.81 23.06 12.95
N ILE A 357 -2.78 21.83 13.45
CA ILE A 357 -3.91 20.91 13.43
C ILE A 357 -4.39 20.73 14.85
N ARG A 358 -5.70 20.83 15.05
CA ARG A 358 -6.37 20.51 16.30
C ARG A 358 -6.85 19.07 16.22
N ILE A 359 -6.31 18.23 17.09
CA ILE A 359 -6.75 16.86 17.32
C ILE A 359 -7.69 16.84 18.52
N VAL A 360 -8.83 16.18 18.42
CA VAL A 360 -9.71 15.90 19.55
C VAL A 360 -9.72 14.41 19.78
N LEU A 361 -9.17 13.97 20.90
CA LEU A 361 -9.10 12.57 21.32
C LEU A 361 -9.95 12.38 22.57
N ASN A 362 -11.00 11.58 22.50
CA ASN A 362 -11.92 11.31 23.59
C ASN A 362 -12.41 12.60 24.30
N GLY A 363 -12.78 13.62 23.50
CA GLY A 363 -13.22 14.92 23.98
C GLY A 363 -12.10 15.88 24.37
N ARG A 364 -10.86 15.42 24.50
CA ARG A 364 -9.70 16.25 24.82
C ARG A 364 -9.14 16.90 23.57
N GLU A 365 -9.04 18.23 23.59
CA GLU A 365 -8.41 19.00 22.52
C GLU A 365 -6.88 19.07 22.69
N ILE A 366 -6.16 18.75 21.61
CA ILE A 366 -4.70 18.77 21.51
C ILE A 366 -4.33 19.64 20.30
N LYS A 367 -3.65 20.75 20.52
CA LYS A 367 -3.19 21.66 19.45
C LYS A 367 -1.79 21.27 19.04
N VAL A 368 -1.62 20.90 17.76
CA VAL A 368 -0.34 20.49 17.19
C VAL A 368 0.13 21.57 16.22
N PRO A 369 1.19 22.34 16.54
CA PRO A 369 1.76 23.31 15.61
C PRO A 369 2.38 22.56 14.42
N MET A 370 2.06 23.00 13.20
CA MET A 370 2.58 22.36 12.00
C MET A 370 3.91 22.98 11.56
N PRO A 371 4.85 22.17 11.08
CA PRO A 371 6.12 22.65 10.52
C PRO A 371 5.87 23.60 9.34
N GLN A 372 6.67 24.65 9.27
CA GLN A 372 6.53 25.73 8.30
C GLN A 372 7.72 25.81 7.33
N GLY A 373 7.55 26.53 6.22
CA GLY A 373 8.58 26.76 5.22
C GLY A 373 9.08 25.46 4.60
N MET A 374 10.39 25.25 4.55
CA MET A 374 11.01 24.04 4.00
C MET A 374 10.66 22.74 4.75
N LEU A 375 10.10 22.85 5.95
CA LEU A 375 9.67 21.70 6.75
C LEU A 375 8.19 21.39 6.58
N CYS A 376 7.47 22.11 5.73
CA CYS A 376 6.08 21.84 5.43
C CYS A 376 5.90 20.40 4.94
N GLY A 377 4.93 19.66 5.51
CA GLY A 377 4.71 18.23 5.23
C GLY A 377 5.55 17.26 6.07
N LYS A 378 6.49 17.76 6.89
CA LYS A 378 7.13 16.93 7.90
C LYS A 378 6.15 16.62 9.04
N PRO A 379 6.16 15.40 9.61
CA PRO A 379 5.38 15.09 10.80
C PRO A 379 5.71 16.03 11.97
N ALA A 380 4.67 16.55 12.62
CA ALA A 380 4.78 17.22 13.90
C ALA A 380 4.58 16.20 15.02
N VAL A 381 5.46 16.20 16.02
CA VAL A 381 5.38 15.28 17.16
C VAL A 381 5.28 16.10 18.43
N ILE A 382 4.27 15.85 19.25
CA ILE A 382 4.10 16.45 20.56
C ILE A 382 3.84 15.38 21.62
N ARG A 383 4.15 15.71 22.87
CA ARG A 383 3.85 14.91 24.05
C ARG A 383 2.93 15.70 24.97
N VAL A 384 1.95 15.06 25.50
CA VAL A 384 1.01 15.65 26.45
C VAL A 384 0.76 14.66 27.58
N ASP A 385 0.69 15.15 28.82
CA ASP A 385 0.42 14.30 29.98
C ASP A 385 -0.93 13.59 29.80
N ARG A 386 -0.99 12.34 30.17
CA ARG A 386 -2.26 11.64 30.32
C ARG A 386 -2.97 12.26 31.52
N MET A 387 -4.09 12.97 31.29
CA MET A 387 -4.88 13.44 32.43
C MET A 387 -5.36 12.23 33.22
N THR A 388 -4.96 12.12 34.47
CA THR A 388 -5.67 11.28 35.44
C THR A 388 -7.12 11.76 35.46
N ASN A 389 -8.06 10.88 35.13
CA ASN A 389 -9.46 11.13 35.33
C ASN A 389 -9.63 11.47 36.83
N GLN A 390 -9.88 12.75 37.16
CA GLN A 390 -10.39 13.15 38.45
C GLN A 390 -11.90 12.90 38.46
#